data_8f7e1cd9fa19919cd3404df8889fa674
#
_entry.id   8f7e1cd9fa19919cd3404df8889fa674
#
_cell.length_a   1.000
_cell.length_b   1.000
_cell.length_c   1.000
_cell.angle_alpha   90.00
_cell.angle_beta   90.00
_cell.angle_gamma   90.00
#
_symmetry.space_group_name_H-M   'P 1'
#
loop_
_entity.id
_entity.type
_entity.pdbx_description
1 polymer ?
#
loop_
_entity_poly.entity_id
_entity_poly.type
_entity_poly.pdbx_seq_one_letter_code
_entity_poly.pdbx_strand_id
1 'polypeptide(L)'
;MKLKNKIIKTAVMVVAVCGITFAFQTNTYAKKNFKVTPSKVEKQSKKSFRTITTKYTKHYLGLNAFLDKMEKAGGGTLTIKKGTYYISNAIYVPSNTKVVLENGVVFKKINKTGTNYKASGSMWQICPRSKSKKRIV
;
A
#
# COMPACT_ATOMS: atom_id res chain seq x y z
N MET A 1 40.35 -8.56 41.73
CA MET A 1 39.74 -8.08 40.46
C MET A 1 39.13 -9.20 39.62
N LYS A 2 39.49 -10.44 39.81
CA LYS A 2 38.92 -11.59 39.07
C LYS A 2 37.56 -12.12 39.55
N LEU A 3 37.17 -11.87 40.80
CA LEU A 3 35.90 -12.36 41.35
C LEU A 3 34.67 -11.57 40.85
N LYS A 4 34.80 -10.26 40.62
CA LYS A 4 33.67 -9.43 40.19
C LYS A 4 33.17 -9.84 38.79
N ASN A 5 34.04 -10.31 37.92
CA ASN A 5 33.66 -10.72 36.56
C ASN A 5 32.91 -12.07 36.48
N LYS A 6 33.13 -12.95 37.48
CA LYS A 6 32.39 -14.23 37.56
C LYS A 6 30.94 -14.06 38.01
N ILE A 7 30.70 -13.15 38.96
CA ILE A 7 29.36 -12.90 39.47
C ILE A 7 28.45 -12.26 38.40
N ILE A 8 29.01 -11.35 37.61
CA ILE A 8 28.27 -10.70 36.51
C ILE A 8 27.89 -11.72 35.42
N LYS A 9 28.78 -12.67 35.07
CA LYS A 9 28.46 -13.72 34.11
C LYS A 9 27.37 -14.67 34.58
N THR A 10 27.32 -14.98 35.86
CA THR A 10 26.30 -15.88 36.42
C THR A 10 24.94 -15.17 36.52
N ALA A 11 24.90 -13.90 36.85
CA ALA A 11 23.67 -13.12 36.86
C ALA A 11 23.03 -12.97 35.47
N VAL A 12 23.84 -12.77 34.44
CA VAL A 12 23.36 -12.68 33.04
C VAL A 12 22.78 -14.02 32.56
N MET A 13 23.36 -15.15 33.00
CA MET A 13 22.85 -16.47 32.63
C MET A 13 21.50 -16.81 33.28
N VAL A 14 21.27 -16.38 34.51
CA VAL A 14 19.98 -16.60 35.20
C VAL A 14 18.84 -15.78 34.61
N VAL A 15 19.13 -14.58 34.14
CA VAL A 15 18.13 -13.73 33.46
C VAL A 15 17.77 -14.31 32.07
N ALA A 16 18.72 -14.93 31.36
CA ALA A 16 18.47 -15.56 30.08
C ALA A 16 17.57 -16.81 30.18
N VAL A 17 17.59 -17.55 31.28
CA VAL A 17 16.76 -18.76 31.47
C VAL A 17 15.32 -18.42 31.89
N CYS A 18 15.09 -17.32 32.61
CA CYS A 18 13.74 -16.87 32.98
C CYS A 18 13.08 -16.02 31.89
N GLY A 19 13.77 -15.67 30.81
CA GLY A 19 13.34 -14.73 29.77
C GLY A 19 12.83 -15.39 28.50
N ILE A 20 12.40 -16.66 28.51
CA ILE A 20 11.59 -17.21 27.41
C ILE A 20 10.13 -16.82 27.65
N THR A 21 9.89 -15.53 27.77
CA THR A 21 8.60 -14.99 27.37
C THR A 21 8.63 -15.03 25.84
N PHE A 22 7.84 -15.91 25.24
CA PHE A 22 7.45 -15.77 23.86
C PHE A 22 6.82 -14.39 23.74
N ALA A 23 7.62 -13.38 23.42
CA ALA A 23 7.11 -12.14 22.93
C ALA A 23 6.48 -12.52 21.57
N PHE A 24 5.16 -12.73 21.56
CA PHE A 24 4.40 -12.61 20.34
C PHE A 24 4.70 -11.20 19.85
N GLN A 25 5.65 -11.09 18.92
CA GLN A 25 5.81 -9.87 18.16
C GLN A 25 4.54 -9.74 17.34
N THR A 26 3.55 -9.10 17.92
CA THR A 26 2.47 -8.53 17.14
C THR A 26 3.16 -7.50 16.25
N ASN A 27 3.36 -7.85 14.99
CA ASN A 27 3.80 -6.90 13.99
C ASN A 27 2.74 -5.82 13.90
N THR A 28 2.86 -4.82 14.74
CA THR A 28 2.00 -3.64 14.73
C THR A 28 2.42 -2.82 13.52
N TYR A 29 1.92 -3.18 12.35
CA TYR A 29 2.12 -2.40 11.14
C TYR A 29 1.55 -1.00 11.37
N ALA A 30 2.40 0.02 11.28
CA ALA A 30 1.96 1.40 11.36
C ALA A 30 1.13 1.72 10.11
N LYS A 31 -0.20 1.78 10.27
CA LYS A 31 -1.15 2.15 9.21
C LYS A 31 -0.72 3.45 8.53
N LYS A 32 -0.84 3.50 7.22
CA LYS A 32 -0.48 4.69 6.42
C LYS A 32 -1.70 5.42 5.92
N ASN A 33 -1.69 6.74 6.13
CA ASN A 33 -2.75 7.62 5.63
C ASN A 33 -2.21 8.50 4.51
N PHE A 34 -2.96 8.59 3.41
CA PHE A 34 -2.62 9.43 2.28
C PHE A 34 -3.79 10.34 1.90
N LYS A 35 -3.47 11.58 1.55
CA LYS A 35 -4.38 12.50 0.87
C LYS A 35 -3.84 12.74 -0.53
N VAL A 36 -4.64 12.44 -1.56
CA VAL A 36 -4.20 12.46 -2.95
C VAL A 36 -5.07 13.36 -3.81
N THR A 37 -4.42 14.08 -4.72
CA THR A 37 -5.01 14.86 -5.80
C THR A 37 -4.71 14.16 -7.14
N PRO A 38 -5.38 14.50 -8.25
CA PRO A 38 -5.04 13.97 -9.57
C PRO A 38 -3.55 14.12 -9.91
N SER A 39 -2.97 15.31 -9.66
CA SER A 39 -1.54 15.58 -9.89
C SER A 39 -0.61 14.71 -9.04
N LYS A 40 -0.94 14.53 -7.76
CA LYS A 40 -0.14 13.68 -6.85
C LYS A 40 -0.19 12.20 -7.27
N VAL A 41 -1.35 11.76 -7.70
CA VAL A 41 -1.56 10.40 -8.23
C VAL A 41 -0.75 10.18 -9.51
N GLU A 42 -0.77 11.15 -10.43
CA GLU A 42 0.04 11.10 -11.66
C GLU A 42 1.54 11.03 -11.38
N LYS A 43 2.06 11.89 -10.48
CA LYS A 43 3.46 11.85 -10.06
C LYS A 43 3.85 10.49 -9.48
N GLN A 44 2.99 9.92 -8.64
CA GLN A 44 3.24 8.61 -8.04
C GLN A 44 3.22 7.49 -9.09
N SER A 45 2.34 7.56 -10.09
CA SER A 45 2.32 6.62 -11.21
C SER A 45 3.66 6.62 -11.96
N LYS A 46 4.14 7.78 -12.37
CA LYS A 46 5.43 7.94 -13.06
C LYS A 46 6.60 7.40 -12.22
N LYS A 47 6.54 7.57 -10.89
CA LYS A 47 7.57 7.06 -9.99
C LYS A 47 7.56 5.54 -9.87
N SER A 48 6.38 4.93 -9.76
CA SER A 48 6.24 3.50 -9.46
C SER A 48 6.10 2.61 -10.70
N PHE A 49 5.59 3.17 -11.81
CA PHE A 49 5.22 2.43 -13.02
C PHE A 49 5.65 3.16 -14.30
N ARG A 50 6.90 3.63 -14.33
CA ARG A 50 7.42 4.51 -15.38
C ARG A 50 7.16 4.00 -16.80
N THR A 51 7.39 2.72 -17.06
CA THR A 51 7.33 2.10 -18.39
C THR A 51 5.91 1.92 -18.94
N ILE A 52 4.91 1.83 -18.05
CA ILE A 52 3.50 1.59 -18.42
C ILE A 52 2.59 2.77 -18.10
N THR A 53 3.15 3.89 -17.60
CA THR A 53 2.40 5.10 -17.32
C THR A 53 2.17 5.89 -18.60
N THR A 54 0.92 5.96 -19.05
CA THR A 54 0.45 6.76 -20.19
C THR A 54 -0.54 7.81 -19.72
N LYS A 55 -1.01 8.66 -20.62
CA LYS A 55 -2.11 9.60 -20.32
C LYS A 55 -3.40 8.89 -19.88
N TYR A 56 -3.59 7.61 -20.23
CA TYR A 56 -4.77 6.82 -19.90
C TYR A 56 -4.61 5.97 -18.63
N THR A 57 -3.38 5.62 -18.26
CA THR A 57 -3.10 4.70 -17.15
C THR A 57 -2.66 5.41 -15.87
N LYS A 58 -2.24 6.68 -15.97
CA LYS A 58 -1.60 7.43 -14.88
C LYS A 58 -2.42 7.49 -13.59
N HIS A 59 -3.73 7.58 -13.65
CA HIS A 59 -4.54 7.73 -12.45
C HIS A 59 -4.77 6.39 -11.73
N TYR A 60 -5.17 5.33 -12.45
CA TYR A 60 -5.37 4.04 -11.78
C TYR A 60 -4.05 3.44 -11.27
N LEU A 61 -2.95 3.60 -12.02
CA LEU A 61 -1.62 3.15 -11.57
C LEU A 61 -1.16 3.92 -10.33
N GLY A 62 -1.35 5.23 -10.31
CA GLY A 62 -0.97 6.03 -9.16
C GLY A 62 -1.79 5.73 -7.92
N LEU A 63 -3.11 5.50 -8.06
CA LEU A 63 -3.96 5.09 -6.94
C LEU A 63 -3.53 3.71 -6.43
N ASN A 64 -3.30 2.74 -7.32
CA ASN A 64 -2.79 1.43 -6.93
C ASN A 64 -1.44 1.52 -6.22
N ALA A 65 -0.53 2.41 -6.65
CA ALA A 65 0.75 2.60 -5.96
C ALA A 65 0.60 3.08 -4.51
N PHE A 66 -0.39 3.92 -4.21
CA PHE A 66 -0.69 4.30 -2.82
C PHE A 66 -1.32 3.14 -2.05
N LEU A 67 -2.24 2.41 -2.67
CA LEU A 67 -2.91 1.25 -2.06
C LEU A 67 -1.92 0.10 -1.80
N ASP A 68 -0.95 -0.15 -2.69
CA ASP A 68 0.14 -1.12 -2.46
C ASP A 68 1.00 -0.75 -1.23
N LYS A 69 1.26 0.55 -1.03
CA LYS A 69 1.98 1.02 0.17
C LYS A 69 1.16 0.82 1.45
N MET A 70 -0.16 0.95 1.35
CA MET A 70 -1.08 0.70 2.46
C MET A 70 -1.20 -0.79 2.75
N GLU A 71 -1.27 -1.63 1.72
CA GLU A 71 -1.24 -3.09 1.87
C GLU A 71 -0.01 -3.54 2.68
N LYS A 72 1.18 -3.06 2.28
CA LYS A 72 2.45 -3.37 2.98
C LYS A 72 2.50 -2.83 4.42
N ALA A 73 1.73 -1.81 4.72
CA ALA A 73 1.65 -1.19 6.05
C ALA A 73 0.46 -1.71 6.89
N GLY A 74 -0.23 -2.77 6.44
CA GLY A 74 -1.37 -3.33 7.17
C GLY A 74 -2.66 -2.52 7.10
N GLY A 75 -2.77 -1.57 6.16
CA GLY A 75 -3.97 -0.76 5.92
C GLY A 75 -3.79 0.74 6.18
N GLY A 76 -4.91 1.43 6.35
CA GLY A 76 -4.95 2.87 6.64
C GLY A 76 -6.09 3.61 5.95
N THR A 77 -5.94 4.93 5.73
CA THR A 77 -6.95 5.76 5.08
C THR A 77 -6.40 6.43 3.83
N LEU A 78 -7.06 6.22 2.69
CA LEU A 78 -6.80 6.94 1.44
C LEU A 78 -7.90 7.98 1.23
N THR A 79 -7.59 9.26 1.40
CA THR A 79 -8.50 10.36 1.09
C THR A 79 -8.22 10.85 -0.32
N ILE A 80 -9.21 10.71 -1.20
CA ILE A 80 -9.15 11.16 -2.59
C ILE A 80 -9.84 12.52 -2.67
N LYS A 81 -9.06 13.54 -3.05
CA LYS A 81 -9.48 14.92 -3.13
C LYS A 81 -10.24 15.20 -4.44
N LYS A 82 -11.06 16.26 -4.43
CA LYS A 82 -11.83 16.69 -5.61
C LYS A 82 -10.98 16.72 -6.88
N GLY A 83 -11.58 16.35 -7.98
CA GLY A 83 -10.97 16.34 -9.31
C GLY A 83 -11.38 15.13 -10.14
N THR A 84 -11.00 15.13 -11.40
CA THR A 84 -11.34 14.06 -12.33
C THR A 84 -10.20 13.04 -12.42
N TYR A 85 -10.56 11.79 -12.23
CA TYR A 85 -9.66 10.64 -12.31
C TYR A 85 -10.09 9.73 -13.45
N TYR A 86 -9.23 9.54 -14.43
CA TYR A 86 -9.48 8.65 -15.57
C TYR A 86 -9.02 7.24 -15.24
N ILE A 87 -9.91 6.28 -15.29
CA ILE A 87 -9.68 4.91 -14.80
C ILE A 87 -9.85 3.93 -15.97
N SER A 88 -8.74 3.41 -16.46
CA SER A 88 -8.73 2.40 -17.52
C SER A 88 -8.81 0.97 -16.99
N ASN A 89 -8.21 0.71 -15.82
CA ASN A 89 -8.13 -0.60 -15.22
C ASN A 89 -8.51 -0.57 -13.74
N ALA A 90 -8.63 -1.75 -13.12
CA ALA A 90 -9.11 -1.87 -11.76
C ALA A 90 -8.17 -1.22 -10.72
N ILE A 91 -8.79 -0.55 -9.75
CA ILE A 91 -8.17 -0.06 -8.52
C ILE A 91 -8.41 -1.14 -7.47
N TYR A 92 -7.34 -1.63 -6.85
CA TYR A 92 -7.37 -2.74 -5.90
C TYR A 92 -7.32 -2.21 -4.48
N VAL A 93 -8.40 -2.39 -3.72
CA VAL A 93 -8.48 -1.94 -2.32
C VAL A 93 -8.11 -3.09 -1.39
N PRO A 94 -6.97 -3.01 -0.69
CA PRO A 94 -6.54 -4.06 0.22
C PRO A 94 -7.35 -4.06 1.51
N SER A 95 -7.20 -5.13 2.29
CA SER A 95 -7.83 -5.26 3.61
C SER A 95 -7.40 -4.12 4.55
N ASN A 96 -8.24 -3.83 5.54
CA ASN A 96 -8.00 -2.79 6.55
C ASN A 96 -7.78 -1.38 5.97
N THR A 97 -8.31 -1.12 4.76
CA THR A 97 -8.18 0.16 4.08
C THR A 97 -9.52 0.87 4.00
N LYS A 98 -9.54 2.11 4.46
CA LYS A 98 -10.66 3.05 4.29
C LYS A 98 -10.37 3.97 3.10
N VAL A 99 -11.28 4.01 2.14
CA VAL A 99 -11.23 4.99 1.03
C VAL A 99 -12.26 6.07 1.30
N VAL A 100 -11.82 7.31 1.35
CA VAL A 100 -12.67 8.50 1.57
C VAL A 100 -12.64 9.33 0.30
N LEU A 101 -13.80 9.61 -0.26
CA LEU A 101 -13.98 10.50 -1.42
C LEU A 101 -14.45 11.86 -0.95
N GLU A 102 -13.69 12.91 -1.23
CA GLU A 102 -14.15 14.26 -0.96
C GLU A 102 -15.23 14.68 -1.97
N ASN A 103 -16.03 15.66 -1.60
CA ASN A 103 -17.01 16.23 -2.51
C ASN A 103 -16.32 16.76 -3.79
N GLY A 104 -16.91 16.48 -4.96
CA GLY A 104 -16.35 16.84 -6.26
C GLY A 104 -15.31 15.86 -6.84
N VAL A 105 -15.17 14.66 -6.28
CA VAL A 105 -14.41 13.58 -6.90
C VAL A 105 -15.22 12.96 -8.03
N VAL A 106 -14.64 12.88 -9.22
CA VAL A 106 -15.24 12.25 -10.40
C VAL A 106 -14.33 11.16 -10.94
N PHE A 107 -14.81 9.92 -11.00
CA PHE A 107 -14.14 8.85 -11.71
C PHE A 107 -14.75 8.67 -13.11
N LYS A 108 -13.91 8.81 -14.14
CA LYS A 108 -14.32 8.57 -15.53
C LYS A 108 -13.68 7.25 -16.00
N LYS A 109 -14.54 6.26 -16.29
CA LYS A 109 -14.09 5.02 -16.92
C LYS A 109 -13.65 5.29 -18.35
N ILE A 110 -12.48 4.75 -18.72
CA ILE A 110 -11.97 4.82 -20.10
C ILE A 110 -11.56 3.44 -20.58
N ASN A 111 -11.78 3.18 -21.86
CA ASN A 111 -11.56 1.87 -22.50
C ASN A 111 -10.24 1.80 -23.30
N LYS A 112 -9.32 2.72 -23.00
CA LYS A 112 -7.99 2.80 -23.66
C LYS A 112 -6.90 2.79 -22.59
N THR A 113 -5.79 2.13 -22.87
CA THR A 113 -4.61 2.14 -21.99
C THR A 113 -3.42 2.86 -22.63
N GLY A 114 -3.38 2.91 -23.95
CA GLY A 114 -2.21 3.40 -24.69
C GLY A 114 -1.00 2.47 -24.58
N THR A 115 -1.25 1.20 -24.24
CA THR A 115 -0.29 0.12 -24.14
C THR A 115 -0.88 -1.14 -24.79
N ASN A 116 -0.11 -2.22 -24.83
CA ASN A 116 -0.59 -3.53 -25.31
C ASN A 116 -1.59 -4.22 -24.38
N TYR A 117 -1.84 -3.64 -23.19
CA TYR A 117 -2.79 -4.17 -22.23
C TYR A 117 -4.21 -3.65 -22.51
N LYS A 118 -5.19 -4.54 -22.42
CA LYS A 118 -6.61 -4.16 -22.52
C LYS A 118 -7.10 -3.46 -21.26
N ALA A 119 -7.97 -2.49 -21.43
CA ALA A 119 -8.70 -1.89 -20.29
C ALA A 119 -9.59 -2.94 -19.63
N SER A 120 -9.72 -2.89 -18.30
CA SER A 120 -10.61 -3.80 -17.56
C SER A 120 -12.05 -3.31 -17.59
N GLY A 121 -13.02 -4.22 -17.45
CA GLY A 121 -14.43 -3.88 -17.29
C GLY A 121 -14.73 -3.20 -15.95
N SER A 122 -14.14 -3.69 -14.86
CA SER A 122 -14.36 -3.16 -13.51
C SER A 122 -13.45 -1.96 -13.21
N MET A 123 -13.94 -1.06 -12.35
CA MET A 123 -13.22 0.11 -11.86
C MET A 123 -12.60 -0.13 -10.49
N TRP A 124 -13.26 -0.93 -9.66
CA TRP A 124 -12.84 -1.24 -8.29
C TRP A 124 -12.87 -2.74 -8.03
N GLN A 125 -11.88 -3.22 -7.29
CA GLN A 125 -11.84 -4.58 -6.77
C GLN A 125 -11.44 -4.54 -5.29
N ILE A 126 -12.24 -5.20 -4.44
CA ILE A 126 -11.99 -5.26 -3.00
C ILE A 126 -11.13 -6.49 -2.72
N CYS A 127 -9.88 -6.39 -3.04
CA CYS A 127 -8.84 -7.37 -2.74
C CYS A 127 -7.46 -6.70 -2.89
N PRO A 128 -6.44 -7.18 -2.20
CA PRO A 128 -5.09 -6.69 -2.43
C PRO A 128 -4.62 -7.05 -3.86
N ARG A 129 -3.95 -6.12 -4.50
CA ARG A 129 -3.41 -6.34 -5.85
C ARG A 129 -2.45 -7.53 -5.91
N SER A 130 -1.69 -7.77 -4.84
CA SER A 130 -0.78 -8.90 -4.71
C SER A 130 -1.49 -10.26 -4.81
N LYS A 131 -2.77 -10.34 -4.40
CA LYS A 131 -3.60 -11.56 -4.43
C LYS A 131 -4.53 -11.65 -5.63
N SER A 132 -4.58 -10.64 -6.49
CA SER A 132 -5.40 -10.68 -7.69
C SER A 132 -4.84 -11.68 -8.70
N LYS A 133 -5.70 -12.63 -9.15
CA LYS A 133 -5.33 -13.61 -10.19
C LYS A 133 -5.05 -12.96 -11.56
N LYS A 134 -5.61 -11.79 -11.82
CA LYS A 134 -5.32 -10.97 -12.99
C LYS A 134 -4.33 -9.86 -12.63
N ARG A 135 -3.07 -10.22 -12.46
CA ARG A 135 -1.99 -9.23 -12.51
C ARG A 135 -1.95 -8.63 -13.90
N ILE A 136 -2.66 -7.55 -14.10
CA ILE A 136 -2.29 -6.61 -15.15
C ILE A 136 -1.21 -5.76 -14.50
N VAL A 137 -0.01 -6.00 -14.93
CA VAL A 137 1.30 -5.54 -14.46
C VAL A 137 1.25 -4.21 -13.75
#